data_4f3f21b9b0c0d79f39aa7549094f8c57
#
_entry.id   4f3f21b9b0c0d79f39aa7549094f8c57
#
_cell.length_a   1.000
_cell.length_b   1.000
_cell.length_c   1.000
_cell.angle_alpha   90.00
_cell.angle_beta   90.00
_cell.angle_gamma   90.00
#
_symmetry.space_group_name_H-M   'P 1'
#
loop_
_entity.id
_entity.type
_entity.pdbx_description
1 polymer ?
#
loop_
_entity_poly.entity_id
_entity_poly.type
_entity_poly.pdbx_seq_one_letter_code
_entity_poly.pdbx_strand_id
1 'polypeptide(L)'
;MLNQYKKVKRFVWLILAIEAIALIISHTLIRLPFSILDGFFVIVNIVLLIVFMEYSEEYHNERILTISKILGKDSQEAFIFGELGLLTIDHNYEITWISELLHKRMYDVIGQKIMNWLPETKLLFNNEADVVQATINDHIYQIRRKENGQTLFFKDVTDLVITKIASDDKQIVLGLIHFDNYD
;
A
#
# COMPACT_ATOMS: atom_id res chain seq x y z
N MET A 1 0.38 17.89 5.42
CA MET A 1 -0.51 16.97 6.14
C MET A 1 0.22 15.85 6.89
N LEU A 2 1.15 15.09 6.30
CA LEU A 2 1.95 14.05 6.99
C LEU A 2 2.62 14.56 8.28
N ASN A 3 3.07 15.81 8.25
CA ASN A 3 3.71 16.47 9.40
C ASN A 3 2.72 16.79 10.53
N GLN A 4 1.45 16.95 10.21
CA GLN A 4 0.38 17.19 11.20
C GLN A 4 -0.01 15.89 11.91
N TYR A 5 -0.18 14.77 11.17
CA TYR A 5 -0.44 13.47 11.77
C TYR A 5 0.67 13.03 12.72
N LYS A 6 1.95 13.18 12.29
CA LYS A 6 3.10 12.92 13.17
C LYS A 6 3.12 13.81 14.40
N LYS A 7 2.66 15.07 14.29
CA LYS A 7 2.53 15.98 15.44
C LYS A 7 1.41 15.53 16.38
N VAL A 8 0.24 15.18 15.85
CA VAL A 8 -0.89 14.70 16.65
C VAL A 8 -0.52 13.40 17.38
N LYS A 9 0.09 12.44 16.67
CA LYS A 9 0.57 11.20 17.28
C LYS A 9 1.58 11.45 18.41
N ARG A 10 2.54 12.35 18.21
CA ARG A 10 3.50 12.74 19.26
C ARG A 10 2.81 13.41 20.45
N PHE A 11 1.82 14.26 20.18
CA PHE A 11 1.06 14.96 21.22
C PHE A 11 0.24 13.99 22.07
N VAL A 12 -0.42 13.01 21.47
CA VAL A 12 -1.15 11.94 22.18
C VAL A 12 -0.18 11.14 23.07
N TRP A 13 0.98 10.72 22.56
CA TRP A 13 1.99 10.03 23.35
C TRP A 13 2.53 10.85 24.53
N LEU A 14 2.67 12.17 24.33
CA LEU A 14 3.14 13.08 25.37
C LEU A 14 2.11 13.23 26.49
N ILE A 15 0.82 13.33 26.16
CA ILE A 15 -0.27 13.36 27.15
C ILE A 15 -0.30 12.07 27.95
N LEU A 16 -0.27 10.90 27.29
CA LEU A 16 -0.25 9.59 27.95
C LEU A 16 0.95 9.44 28.91
N ALA A 17 2.12 9.95 28.51
CA ALA A 17 3.30 9.92 29.36
C ALA A 17 3.13 10.83 30.61
N ILE A 18 2.56 12.03 30.46
CA ILE A 18 2.27 12.93 31.57
C ILE A 18 1.24 12.32 32.54
N GLU A 19 0.19 11.70 32.01
CA GLU A 19 -0.81 10.99 32.81
C GLU A 19 -0.19 9.84 33.60
N ALA A 20 0.64 9.02 32.98
CA ALA A 20 1.33 7.93 33.66
C ALA A 20 2.21 8.44 34.82
N ILE A 21 2.95 9.52 34.60
CA ILE A 21 3.77 10.16 35.63
C ILE A 21 2.89 10.72 36.76
N ALA A 22 1.78 11.38 36.43
CA ALA A 22 0.86 11.93 37.42
C ALA A 22 0.22 10.85 38.30
N LEU A 23 -0.18 9.69 37.70
CA LEU A 23 -0.69 8.53 38.42
C LEU A 23 0.36 7.94 39.39
N ILE A 24 1.61 7.80 38.93
CA ILE A 24 2.70 7.31 39.77
C ILE A 24 2.93 8.24 40.97
N ILE A 25 2.98 9.54 40.74
CA ILE A 25 3.18 10.55 41.80
C ILE A 25 2.00 10.56 42.76
N SER A 26 0.77 10.53 42.26
CA SER A 26 -0.45 10.49 43.09
C SER A 26 -0.48 9.28 44.01
N HIS A 27 -0.13 8.10 43.47
CA HIS A 27 -0.17 6.87 44.24
C HIS A 27 0.98 6.73 45.24
N THR A 28 2.18 7.19 44.90
CA THR A 28 3.37 7.04 45.76
C THR A 28 3.51 8.16 46.80
N LEU A 29 3.22 9.40 46.45
CA LEU A 29 3.48 10.57 47.30
C LEU A 29 2.27 11.02 48.11
N ILE A 30 1.08 11.00 47.52
CA ILE A 30 -0.12 11.63 48.10
C ILE A 30 -1.05 10.59 48.76
N ARG A 31 -0.89 9.31 48.47
CA ARG A 31 -1.73 8.20 48.99
C ARG A 31 -3.23 8.46 48.88
N LEU A 32 -3.65 9.16 47.82
CA LEU A 32 -5.07 9.43 47.56
C LEU A 32 -5.80 8.12 47.25
N PRO A 33 -7.04 7.95 47.69
CA PRO A 33 -7.86 6.81 47.34
C PRO A 33 -8.12 6.77 45.83
N PHE A 34 -7.93 5.59 45.27
CA PHE A 34 -7.85 5.23 43.87
C PHE A 34 -9.05 5.62 42.97
N SER A 35 -10.12 6.26 43.45
CA SER A 35 -11.38 6.22 42.71
C SER A 35 -11.72 7.46 41.84
N ILE A 36 -11.34 8.66 42.24
CA ILE A 36 -11.79 9.89 41.53
C ILE A 36 -10.80 10.33 40.47
N LEU A 37 -9.52 10.29 40.76
CA LEU A 37 -8.47 10.71 39.84
C LEU A 37 -8.34 9.71 38.67
N ASP A 38 -8.42 8.42 38.94
CA ASP A 38 -8.37 7.36 37.93
C ASP A 38 -9.60 7.41 37.02
N GLY A 39 -10.81 7.67 37.59
CA GLY A 39 -12.01 7.88 36.79
C GLY A 39 -11.90 9.07 35.83
N PHE A 40 -11.29 10.16 36.26
CA PHE A 40 -11.05 11.33 35.43
C PHE A 40 -10.09 11.00 34.27
N PHE A 41 -8.99 10.31 34.54
CA PHE A 41 -8.03 9.92 33.50
C PHE A 41 -8.62 8.91 32.50
N VAL A 42 -9.47 7.99 32.93
CA VAL A 42 -10.18 7.09 32.03
C VAL A 42 -11.07 7.86 31.05
N ILE A 43 -11.80 8.87 31.53
CA ILE A 43 -12.65 9.71 30.67
C ILE A 43 -11.80 10.50 29.66
N VAL A 44 -10.70 11.11 30.11
CA VAL A 44 -9.78 11.83 29.22
C VAL A 44 -9.21 10.91 28.14
N ASN A 45 -8.81 9.69 28.48
CA ASN A 45 -8.29 8.71 27.53
C ASN A 45 -9.34 8.27 26.50
N ILE A 46 -10.61 8.07 26.92
CA ILE A 46 -11.71 7.75 26.00
C ILE A 46 -11.93 8.89 25.01
N VAL A 47 -11.97 10.14 25.48
CA VAL A 47 -12.13 11.32 24.61
C VAL A 47 -10.96 11.43 23.62
N LEU A 48 -9.72 11.25 24.09
CA LEU A 48 -8.53 11.26 23.25
C LEU A 48 -8.57 10.16 22.18
N LEU A 49 -9.05 8.98 22.52
CA LEU A 49 -9.19 7.85 21.61
C LEU A 49 -10.23 8.14 20.51
N ILE A 50 -11.38 8.72 20.89
CA ILE A 50 -12.43 9.13 19.94
C ILE A 50 -11.87 10.19 18.97
N VAL A 51 -11.26 11.24 19.47
CA VAL A 51 -10.65 12.30 18.64
C VAL A 51 -9.57 11.74 17.73
N PHE A 52 -8.77 10.81 18.21
CA PHE A 52 -7.73 10.16 17.40
C PHE A 52 -8.35 9.29 16.30
N MET A 53 -9.43 8.56 16.57
CA MET A 53 -10.15 7.77 15.57
C MET A 53 -10.76 8.65 14.49
N GLU A 54 -11.51 9.71 14.85
CA GLU A 54 -12.08 10.67 13.89
C GLU A 54 -11.01 11.30 13.00
N TYR A 55 -9.89 11.72 13.60
CA TYR A 55 -8.79 12.31 12.84
C TYR A 55 -8.09 11.30 11.93
N SER A 56 -8.02 10.04 12.34
CA SER A 56 -7.46 8.95 11.54
C SER A 56 -8.35 8.60 10.34
N GLU A 57 -9.67 8.58 10.50
CA GLU A 57 -10.63 8.33 9.41
C GLU A 57 -10.64 9.48 8.40
N GLU A 58 -10.64 10.73 8.85
CA GLU A 58 -10.58 11.90 7.97
C GLU A 58 -9.30 11.92 7.14
N TYR A 59 -8.17 11.57 7.74
CA TYR A 59 -6.89 11.44 7.06
C TYR A 59 -6.89 10.33 6.00
N HIS A 60 -7.57 9.21 6.25
CA HIS A 60 -7.71 8.09 5.30
C HIS A 60 -8.60 8.48 4.12
N ASN A 61 -9.74 9.11 4.39
CA ASN A 61 -10.71 9.53 3.38
C ASN A 61 -10.18 10.65 2.48
N GLU A 62 -9.44 11.63 2.99
CA GLU A 62 -8.84 12.69 2.17
C GLU A 62 -7.82 12.15 1.15
N ARG A 63 -7.08 11.10 1.47
CA ARG A 63 -6.14 10.48 0.53
C ARG A 63 -6.85 9.78 -0.63
N ILE A 64 -7.92 9.05 -0.36
CA ILE A 64 -8.75 8.40 -1.38
C ILE A 64 -9.38 9.46 -2.30
N LEU A 65 -9.93 10.52 -1.72
CA LEU A 65 -10.56 11.62 -2.47
C LEU A 65 -9.57 12.41 -3.34
N THR A 66 -8.32 12.58 -2.91
CA THR A 66 -7.32 13.34 -3.67
C THR A 66 -6.92 12.61 -4.95
N ILE A 67 -6.73 11.29 -4.91
CA ILE A 67 -6.40 10.50 -6.10
C ILE A 67 -7.62 10.36 -7.01
N SER A 68 -8.81 10.18 -6.44
CA SER A 68 -10.08 10.19 -7.19
C SER A 68 -10.36 11.52 -7.89
N LYS A 69 -9.95 12.65 -7.32
CA LYS A 69 -10.07 13.97 -7.95
C LYS A 69 -9.03 14.22 -9.03
N ILE A 70 -7.81 13.65 -8.90
CA ILE A 70 -6.73 13.78 -9.89
C ILE A 70 -7.02 12.92 -11.13
N LEU A 71 -7.58 11.74 -10.92
CA LEU A 71 -8.06 10.87 -11.98
C LEU A 71 -9.56 11.09 -12.09
N GLY A 72 -10.05 11.87 -13.04
CA GLY A 72 -11.49 12.01 -13.29
C GLY A 72 -12.19 10.65 -13.34
N LYS A 73 -13.51 10.62 -13.12
CA LYS A 73 -14.30 9.38 -13.05
C LYS A 73 -14.09 8.48 -14.27
N ASP A 74 -13.98 9.09 -15.46
CA ASP A 74 -13.72 8.40 -16.72
C ASP A 74 -12.36 7.70 -16.76
N SER A 75 -11.34 8.29 -16.12
CA SER A 75 -10.02 7.67 -16.01
C SER A 75 -10.03 6.49 -15.07
N GLN A 76 -10.82 6.51 -13.99
CA GLN A 76 -10.97 5.37 -13.09
C GLN A 76 -11.62 4.19 -13.80
N GLU A 77 -12.67 4.43 -14.58
CA GLU A 77 -13.31 3.39 -15.39
C GLU A 77 -12.35 2.79 -16.41
N ALA A 78 -11.53 3.62 -17.06
CA ALA A 78 -10.49 3.17 -18.00
C ALA A 78 -9.40 2.31 -17.31
N PHE A 79 -9.02 2.65 -16.07
CA PHE A 79 -8.08 1.85 -15.29
C PHE A 79 -8.67 0.51 -14.87
N ILE A 80 -9.93 0.47 -14.45
CA ILE A 80 -10.64 -0.77 -14.10
C ILE A 80 -10.79 -1.64 -15.36
N PHE A 81 -11.24 -1.07 -16.47
CA PHE A 81 -11.41 -1.78 -17.74
C PHE A 81 -10.09 -2.29 -18.31
N GLY A 82 -9.01 -1.52 -18.13
CA GLY A 82 -7.66 -1.90 -18.57
C GLY A 82 -6.92 -2.83 -17.61
N GLU A 83 -7.57 -3.31 -16.54
CA GLU A 83 -6.96 -4.13 -15.47
C GLU A 83 -5.69 -3.52 -14.88
N LEU A 84 -5.66 -2.19 -14.80
CA LEU A 84 -4.53 -1.44 -14.27
C LEU A 84 -4.71 -1.15 -12.80
N GLY A 85 -3.82 -1.68 -11.98
CA GLY A 85 -3.70 -1.33 -10.57
C GLY A 85 -2.78 -0.14 -10.36
N LEU A 86 -3.09 0.66 -9.36
CA LEU A 86 -2.28 1.80 -8.92
C LEU A 86 -1.91 1.64 -7.45
N LEU A 87 -0.67 1.95 -7.14
CA LEU A 87 -0.15 1.97 -5.77
C LEU A 87 0.66 3.24 -5.56
N THR A 88 0.48 3.91 -4.42
CA THR A 88 1.29 5.07 -4.03
C THR A 88 2.10 4.79 -2.78
N ILE A 89 3.30 5.34 -2.76
CA ILE A 89 4.24 5.26 -1.64
C ILE A 89 4.58 6.67 -1.13
N ASP A 90 5.10 6.73 0.08
CA ASP A 90 5.67 7.96 0.64
C ASP A 90 7.19 8.06 0.38
N HIS A 91 7.83 9.08 0.99
CA HIS A 91 9.28 9.29 0.90
C HIS A 91 10.10 8.21 1.62
N ASN A 92 9.49 7.41 2.50
CA ASN A 92 10.13 6.30 3.21
C ASN A 92 9.89 4.96 2.52
N TYR A 93 9.32 5.00 1.29
CA TYR A 93 8.89 3.84 0.52
C TYR A 93 7.78 3.01 1.21
N GLU A 94 7.01 3.61 2.12
CA GLU A 94 5.85 2.99 2.75
C GLU A 94 4.63 3.15 1.85
N ILE A 95 3.88 2.06 1.67
CA ILE A 95 2.66 2.03 0.86
C ILE A 95 1.60 2.87 1.57
N THR A 96 1.12 3.91 0.90
CA THR A 96 0.17 4.86 1.46
C THR A 96 -1.24 4.68 0.93
N TRP A 97 -1.37 4.11 -0.26
CA TRP A 97 -2.65 3.87 -0.89
C TRP A 97 -2.52 2.86 -2.03
N ILE A 98 -3.59 2.08 -2.26
CA ILE A 98 -3.75 1.16 -3.39
C ILE A 98 -5.12 1.35 -4.03
N SER A 99 -5.23 1.09 -5.34
CA SER A 99 -6.50 1.14 -6.06
C SER A 99 -7.44 0.00 -5.62
N GLU A 100 -8.73 0.17 -5.88
CA GLU A 100 -9.75 -0.84 -5.56
C GLU A 100 -9.45 -2.20 -6.20
N LEU A 101 -8.94 -2.21 -7.42
CA LEU A 101 -8.53 -3.43 -8.12
C LEU A 101 -7.48 -4.20 -7.29
N LEU A 102 -6.43 -3.52 -6.85
CA LEU A 102 -5.38 -4.13 -6.06
C LEU A 102 -5.87 -4.50 -4.66
N HIS A 103 -6.74 -3.69 -4.06
CA HIS A 103 -7.31 -3.97 -2.75
C HIS A 103 -8.14 -5.28 -2.74
N LYS A 104 -8.86 -5.56 -3.81
CA LYS A 104 -9.63 -6.81 -3.96
C LYS A 104 -8.75 -8.05 -4.15
N ARG A 105 -7.57 -7.87 -4.74
CA ARG A 105 -6.66 -8.97 -5.13
C ARG A 105 -5.48 -9.15 -4.17
N MET A 106 -5.21 -8.18 -3.30
CA MET A 106 -4.08 -8.18 -2.38
C MET A 106 -4.57 -8.06 -0.94
N TYR A 107 -3.83 -8.66 -0.02
CA TYR A 107 -4.04 -8.44 1.41
C TYR A 107 -3.66 -7.01 1.80
N ASP A 108 -4.00 -6.63 3.04
CA ASP A 108 -3.69 -5.31 3.58
C ASP A 108 -2.16 -5.07 3.60
N VAL A 109 -1.71 -4.29 2.63
CA VAL A 109 -0.28 -3.94 2.43
C VAL A 109 0.00 -2.49 2.79
N ILE A 110 -1.03 -1.73 3.17
CA ILE A 110 -0.90 -0.31 3.52
C ILE A 110 -0.03 -0.19 4.78
N GLY A 111 0.92 0.75 4.77
CA GLY A 111 1.87 0.96 5.86
C GLY A 111 3.11 0.08 5.80
N GLN A 112 3.17 -0.92 4.92
CA GLN A 112 4.38 -1.71 4.71
C GLN A 112 5.33 -1.01 3.75
N LYS A 113 6.63 -1.30 3.88
CA LYS A 113 7.61 -0.86 2.88
C LYS A 113 7.48 -1.70 1.62
N ILE A 114 7.33 -1.05 0.47
CA ILE A 114 7.15 -1.71 -0.82
C ILE A 114 8.26 -2.73 -1.12
N MET A 115 9.50 -2.40 -0.78
CA MET A 115 10.66 -3.27 -1.04
C MET A 115 10.71 -4.51 -0.14
N ASN A 116 10.01 -4.50 1.01
CA ASN A 116 9.90 -5.66 1.88
C ASN A 116 8.77 -6.59 1.41
N TRP A 117 7.66 -5.98 0.96
CA TRP A 117 6.54 -6.72 0.43
C TRP A 117 6.81 -7.28 -0.96
N LEU A 118 7.47 -6.50 -1.83
CA LEU A 118 7.76 -6.85 -3.21
C LEU A 118 9.23 -6.51 -3.55
N PRO A 119 10.18 -7.44 -3.26
CA PRO A 119 11.62 -7.19 -3.41
C PRO A 119 12.05 -6.82 -4.81
N GLU A 120 11.33 -7.28 -5.85
CA GLU A 120 11.59 -6.99 -7.27
C GLU A 120 11.54 -5.50 -7.57
N THR A 121 10.76 -4.75 -6.80
CA THR A 121 10.64 -3.29 -6.97
C THR A 121 11.92 -2.53 -6.68
N LYS A 122 12.90 -3.13 -5.99
CA LYS A 122 14.22 -2.52 -5.77
C LYS A 122 14.89 -2.10 -7.07
N LEU A 123 14.74 -2.90 -8.12
CA LEU A 123 15.31 -2.60 -9.45
C LEU A 123 14.73 -1.31 -10.04
N LEU A 124 13.43 -1.03 -9.79
CA LEU A 124 12.78 0.21 -10.24
C LEU A 124 13.28 1.44 -9.47
N PHE A 125 13.61 1.28 -8.20
CA PHE A 125 14.06 2.39 -7.34
C PHE A 125 15.54 2.69 -7.54
N ASN A 126 16.34 1.69 -7.90
CA ASN A 126 17.75 1.83 -8.24
C ASN A 126 17.97 2.29 -9.69
N ASN A 127 16.89 2.47 -10.49
CA ASN A 127 16.95 2.74 -11.93
C ASN A 127 17.73 1.66 -12.73
N GLU A 128 17.69 0.42 -12.24
CA GLU A 128 18.29 -0.74 -12.93
C GLU A 128 17.33 -1.36 -13.95
N ALA A 129 16.03 -1.09 -13.80
CA ALA A 129 15.00 -1.53 -14.72
C ALA A 129 13.85 -0.51 -14.79
N ASP A 130 13.24 -0.36 -15.95
CA ASP A 130 12.03 0.48 -16.14
C ASP A 130 10.76 -0.27 -15.79
N VAL A 131 10.81 -1.60 -15.89
CA VAL A 131 9.68 -2.51 -15.68
C VAL A 131 10.19 -3.76 -14.99
N VAL A 132 9.45 -4.23 -13.98
CA VAL A 132 9.70 -5.52 -13.31
C VAL A 132 8.44 -6.38 -13.39
N GLN A 133 8.62 -7.70 -13.32
CA GLN A 133 7.52 -8.64 -13.18
C GLN A 133 7.54 -9.24 -11.77
N ALA A 134 6.36 -9.41 -11.19
CA ALA A 134 6.19 -10.10 -9.93
C ALA A 134 4.89 -10.90 -9.92
N THR A 135 4.90 -12.00 -9.19
CA THR A 135 3.71 -12.84 -8.99
C THR A 135 3.11 -12.55 -7.62
N ILE A 136 1.83 -12.19 -7.59
CA ILE A 136 1.10 -11.89 -6.37
C ILE A 136 -0.23 -12.65 -6.43
N ASN A 137 -0.48 -13.56 -5.47
CA ASN A 137 -1.73 -14.33 -5.38
C ASN A 137 -2.18 -14.93 -6.72
N ASP A 138 -1.31 -15.71 -7.37
CA ASP A 138 -1.54 -16.38 -8.66
C ASP A 138 -1.71 -15.45 -9.88
N HIS A 139 -1.58 -14.13 -9.71
CA HIS A 139 -1.54 -13.16 -10.79
C HIS A 139 -0.12 -12.71 -11.08
N ILE A 140 0.22 -12.58 -12.36
CA ILE A 140 1.50 -12.05 -12.83
C ILE A 140 1.31 -10.60 -13.19
N TYR A 141 2.01 -9.72 -12.47
CA TYR A 141 1.96 -8.28 -12.69
C TYR A 141 3.22 -7.78 -13.37
N GLN A 142 3.03 -6.92 -14.35
CA GLN A 142 4.06 -6.05 -14.89
C GLN A 142 3.98 -4.72 -14.14
N ILE A 143 5.06 -4.34 -13.46
CA ILE A 143 5.09 -3.19 -12.57
C ILE A 143 6.02 -2.13 -13.14
N ARG A 144 5.52 -0.90 -13.23
CA ARG A 144 6.27 0.25 -13.70
C ARG A 144 6.15 1.40 -12.70
N ARG A 145 7.25 2.11 -12.46
CA ARG A 145 7.27 3.32 -11.67
C ARG A 145 7.13 4.55 -12.57
N LYS A 146 6.33 5.54 -12.15
CA LYS A 146 6.36 6.86 -12.80
C LYS A 146 7.71 7.52 -12.55
N GLU A 147 8.32 8.12 -13.57
CA GLU A 147 9.62 8.82 -13.44
C GLU A 147 9.60 9.79 -12.25
N ASN A 148 10.56 9.62 -11.33
CA ASN A 148 10.68 10.39 -10.09
C ASN A 148 9.40 10.48 -9.24
N GLY A 149 8.41 9.61 -9.51
CA GLY A 149 7.11 9.60 -8.86
C GLY A 149 7.03 8.64 -7.67
N GLN A 150 6.01 8.89 -6.87
CA GLN A 150 5.60 8.03 -5.74
C GLN A 150 4.50 7.04 -6.16
N THR A 151 4.25 6.89 -7.45
CA THR A 151 3.19 6.05 -7.99
C THR A 151 3.78 4.90 -8.79
N LEU A 152 3.30 3.69 -8.50
CA LEU A 152 3.57 2.49 -9.26
C LEU A 152 2.30 2.03 -9.99
N PHE A 153 2.47 1.58 -11.21
CA PHE A 153 1.43 1.03 -12.06
C PHE A 153 1.60 -0.48 -12.11
N PHE A 154 0.53 -1.20 -11.92
CA PHE A 154 0.45 -2.67 -11.95
C PHE A 154 -0.45 -3.08 -13.09
N LYS A 155 0.09 -3.74 -14.10
CA LYS A 155 -0.68 -4.32 -15.19
C LYS A 155 -0.74 -5.83 -15.02
N ASP A 156 -1.93 -6.38 -14.92
CA ASP A 156 -2.10 -7.83 -14.95
C ASP A 156 -1.74 -8.36 -16.34
N VAL A 157 -0.81 -9.29 -16.40
CA VAL A 157 -0.34 -9.92 -17.63
C VAL A 157 -0.45 -11.44 -17.58
N THR A 158 -1.21 -11.96 -16.63
CA THR A 158 -1.37 -13.39 -16.36
C THR A 158 -1.79 -14.14 -17.62
N ASP A 159 -2.89 -13.73 -18.25
CA ASP A 159 -3.41 -14.38 -19.45
C ASP A 159 -2.44 -14.29 -20.63
N LEU A 160 -1.75 -13.15 -20.75
CA LEU A 160 -0.76 -12.94 -21.82
C LEU A 160 0.44 -13.89 -21.66
N VAL A 161 0.93 -14.07 -20.43
CA VAL A 161 2.05 -14.97 -20.14
C VAL A 161 1.63 -16.42 -20.34
N ILE A 162 0.46 -16.83 -19.84
CA ILE A 162 -0.07 -18.19 -20.02
C ILE A 162 -0.26 -18.51 -21.50
N THR A 163 -0.86 -17.58 -22.27
CA THR A 163 -1.08 -17.75 -23.71
C THR A 163 0.24 -17.85 -24.45
N LYS A 164 1.24 -17.07 -24.09
CA LYS A 164 2.57 -17.12 -24.68
C LYS A 164 3.24 -18.47 -24.44
N ILE A 165 3.24 -18.97 -23.21
CA ILE A 165 3.79 -20.29 -22.87
C ILE A 165 3.08 -21.40 -23.68
N ALA A 166 1.74 -21.36 -23.73
CA ALA A 166 0.96 -22.33 -24.48
C ALA A 166 1.19 -22.25 -26.01
N SER A 167 1.56 -21.07 -26.52
CA SER A 167 1.92 -20.87 -27.93
C SER A 167 3.33 -21.37 -28.24
N ASP A 168 4.29 -21.11 -27.33
CA ASP A 168 5.67 -21.55 -27.48
C ASP A 168 5.76 -23.11 -27.44
N ASP A 169 4.93 -23.76 -26.63
CA ASP A 169 4.81 -25.23 -26.58
C ASP A 169 4.17 -25.82 -27.84
N LYS A 170 3.49 -25.02 -28.66
CA LYS A 170 2.84 -25.43 -29.90
C LYS A 170 3.61 -25.02 -31.16
N GLN A 171 4.89 -24.71 -31.06
CA GLN A 171 5.68 -24.40 -32.23
C GLN A 171 5.66 -25.58 -33.22
N ILE A 172 4.98 -25.38 -34.37
CA ILE A 172 4.95 -26.34 -35.46
C ILE A 172 6.31 -26.29 -36.13
N VAL A 173 7.08 -27.35 -35.99
CA VAL A 173 8.32 -27.54 -36.75
C VAL A 173 7.94 -28.02 -38.17
N LEU A 174 7.98 -27.11 -39.12
CA LEU A 174 7.86 -27.48 -40.53
C LEU A 174 9.21 -28.05 -41.05
N GLY A 175 9.29 -29.33 -41.16
CA GLY A 175 10.38 -30.04 -41.85
C GLY A 175 10.11 -30.09 -43.34
N LEU A 176 10.98 -29.51 -44.17
CA LEU A 176 10.98 -29.66 -45.63
C LEU A 176 11.86 -30.85 -45.97
N ILE A 177 11.24 -31.98 -46.42
CA ILE A 177 11.97 -33.15 -46.91
C ILE A 177 12.14 -32.98 -48.44
N HIS A 178 13.34 -32.73 -48.88
CA HIS A 178 13.68 -32.69 -50.29
C HIS A 178 14.21 -34.05 -50.71
N PHE A 179 13.50 -34.74 -51.59
CA PHE A 179 14.00 -35.99 -52.21
C PHE A 179 14.77 -35.60 -53.44
N ASP A 180 16.08 -35.78 -53.39
CA ASP A 180 16.96 -35.66 -54.55
C ASP A 180 17.09 -37.08 -55.19
N ASN A 181 16.81 -37.20 -56.45
CA ASN A 181 16.81 -38.41 -57.29
C ASN A 181 15.53 -39.24 -57.22
N TYR A 182 14.66 -38.96 -58.17
CA TYR A 182 13.84 -39.96 -58.84
C TYR A 182 14.43 -40.20 -60.26
N ASP A 183 15.28 -41.25 -60.41
CA ASP A 183 15.55 -41.87 -61.67
C ASP A 183 14.54 -43.00 -61.95
#